data_56841826f610d3c01958f159fcf5cc2a
#
_entry.id   56841826f610d3c01958f159fcf5cc2a
#
_cell.length_a   1.000
_cell.length_b   1.000
_cell.length_c   1.000
_cell.angle_alpha   90.00
_cell.angle_beta   90.00
_cell.angle_gamma   90.00
#
_symmetry.space_group_name_H-M   'P 1'
#
loop_
_entity.id
_entity.type
_entity.pdbx_description
1 polymer ?
#
loop_
_entity_poly.entity_id
_entity_poly.type
_entity_poly.pdbx_seq_one_letter_code
_entity_poly.pdbx_strand_id
1 'polypeptide(L)'
;MSDLKELFREKAELVAAKVTDIKSMDEAFAYAAKYVAEKNPCELLIPSSPDAPQPEFLEEKIMAAPELSDDQYAALAKECEAKGVKLIKSGMRDLMAGIDAGFTICDAGFVETGSIVQQSNGEELRLATMVSEAHIAVLPVSKIFEDSIAAEKLLLELMSGVAYTAVITGPSRTADIERTLAIGAHGPLELHILLLED
;
A
#
# COMPACT_ATOMS: atom_id res chain seq x y z
N MET A 1 -0.75 22.65 -10.87
CA MET A 1 -0.65 21.20 -10.67
C MET A 1 0.78 20.73 -10.38
N SER A 2 1.80 21.17 -11.10
CA SER A 2 3.20 20.81 -10.79
C SER A 2 3.62 21.19 -9.35
N ASP A 3 3.12 22.28 -8.81
CA ASP A 3 3.47 22.81 -7.49
C ASP A 3 2.90 21.92 -6.34
N LEU A 4 1.64 21.48 -6.45
CA LEU A 4 1.03 20.59 -5.43
C LEU A 4 1.68 19.20 -5.43
N LYS A 5 2.06 18.68 -6.61
CA LYS A 5 2.74 17.39 -6.74
C LYS A 5 4.08 17.38 -6.01
N GLU A 6 4.91 18.41 -6.22
CA GLU A 6 6.22 18.50 -5.59
C GLU A 6 6.10 18.75 -4.08
N LEU A 7 5.17 19.60 -3.65
CA LEU A 7 4.88 19.81 -2.23
C LEU A 7 4.39 18.52 -1.55
N PHE A 8 3.52 17.75 -2.24
CA PHE A 8 3.06 16.46 -1.73
C PHE A 8 4.23 15.49 -1.57
N ARG A 9 5.11 15.39 -2.56
CA ARG A 9 6.32 14.55 -2.50
C ARG A 9 7.16 14.91 -1.28
N GLU A 10 7.51 16.20 -1.13
CA GLU A 10 8.31 16.67 0.00
C GLU A 10 7.69 16.25 1.35
N LYS A 11 6.39 16.46 1.52
CA LYS A 11 5.68 16.10 2.77
C LYS A 11 5.59 14.61 3.00
N ALA A 12 5.33 13.83 1.96
CA ALA A 12 5.25 12.36 2.06
C ALA A 12 6.62 11.74 2.41
N GLU A 13 7.71 12.26 1.83
CA GLU A 13 9.07 11.81 2.15
C GLU A 13 9.50 12.18 3.58
N LEU A 14 9.04 13.32 4.12
CA LEU A 14 9.28 13.68 5.53
C LEU A 14 8.66 12.69 6.51
N VAL A 15 7.58 12.01 6.11
CA VAL A 15 6.96 10.95 6.92
C VAL A 15 7.41 9.55 6.51
N ALA A 16 8.54 9.46 5.80
CA ALA A 16 9.21 8.24 5.38
C ALA A 16 8.47 7.39 4.32
N ALA A 17 7.58 7.98 3.53
CA ALA A 17 7.09 7.37 2.31
C ALA A 17 8.17 7.46 1.21
N LYS A 18 8.20 6.45 0.32
CA LYS A 18 9.02 6.48 -0.89
C LYS A 18 8.15 6.94 -2.05
N VAL A 19 8.49 8.07 -2.68
CA VAL A 19 7.66 8.66 -3.73
C VAL A 19 8.36 8.54 -5.08
N THR A 20 7.64 8.00 -6.08
CA THR A 20 8.16 7.77 -7.43
C THR A 20 7.15 8.25 -8.47
N ASP A 21 7.62 8.96 -9.50
CA ASP A 21 6.78 9.33 -10.64
C ASP A 21 6.61 8.17 -11.60
N ILE A 22 5.41 8.01 -12.10
CA ILE A 22 5.06 7.06 -13.16
C ILE A 22 4.19 7.73 -14.21
N LYS A 23 4.31 7.27 -15.45
CA LYS A 23 3.56 7.82 -16.59
C LYS A 23 2.35 6.96 -16.99
N SER A 24 2.30 5.74 -16.49
CA SER A 24 1.22 4.81 -16.82
C SER A 24 1.03 3.75 -15.73
N MET A 25 -0.13 3.09 -15.75
CA MET A 25 -0.38 1.94 -14.89
C MET A 25 0.56 0.76 -15.19
N ASP A 26 1.01 0.61 -16.43
CA ASP A 26 1.98 -0.44 -16.79
C ASP A 26 3.33 -0.22 -16.09
N GLU A 27 3.77 1.05 -15.96
CA GLU A 27 4.96 1.39 -15.17
C GLU A 27 4.76 1.08 -13.68
N ALA A 28 3.54 1.33 -13.14
CA ALA A 28 3.21 0.95 -11.76
C ALA A 28 3.29 -0.56 -11.55
N PHE A 29 2.75 -1.34 -12.47
CA PHE A 29 2.76 -2.80 -12.41
C PHE A 29 4.18 -3.35 -12.50
N ALA A 30 4.99 -2.84 -13.44
CA ALA A 30 6.40 -3.22 -13.57
C ALA A 30 7.21 -2.87 -12.32
N TYR A 31 6.98 -1.68 -11.73
CA TYR A 31 7.59 -1.26 -10.48
C TYR A 31 7.24 -2.21 -9.34
N ALA A 32 5.96 -2.48 -9.13
CA ALA A 32 5.48 -3.31 -8.04
C ALA A 32 6.01 -4.75 -8.14
N ALA A 33 5.89 -5.37 -9.31
CA ALA A 33 6.39 -6.72 -9.54
C ALA A 33 7.92 -6.81 -9.36
N LYS A 34 8.67 -5.79 -9.83
CA LYS A 34 10.11 -5.71 -9.63
C LYS A 34 10.47 -5.58 -8.15
N TYR A 35 9.81 -4.66 -7.43
CA TYR A 35 10.07 -4.45 -6.01
C TYR A 35 9.89 -5.75 -5.21
N VAL A 36 8.77 -6.46 -5.39
CA VAL A 36 8.52 -7.72 -4.68
C VAL A 36 9.51 -8.80 -5.07
N ALA A 37 9.89 -8.89 -6.35
CA ALA A 37 10.88 -9.86 -6.81
C ALA A 37 12.27 -9.65 -6.19
N GLU A 38 12.68 -8.40 -5.99
CA GLU A 38 14.02 -8.04 -5.52
C GLU A 38 14.16 -7.99 -3.99
N LYS A 39 13.05 -7.76 -3.24
CA LYS A 39 13.08 -7.74 -1.78
C LYS A 39 13.35 -9.14 -1.20
N ASN A 40 13.82 -9.19 0.04
CA ASN A 40 13.85 -10.46 0.78
C ASN A 40 12.42 -10.96 1.04
N PRO A 41 12.20 -12.28 1.15
CA PRO A 41 10.90 -12.81 1.55
C PRO A 41 10.43 -12.20 2.88
N CYS A 42 9.11 -12.07 3.01
CA CYS A 42 8.48 -11.52 4.20
C CYS A 42 8.84 -12.37 5.44
N GLU A 43 9.29 -11.73 6.51
CA GLU A 43 9.48 -12.40 7.78
C GLU A 43 8.13 -12.64 8.45
N LEU A 44 7.90 -13.86 8.93
CA LEU A 44 6.70 -14.18 9.67
C LEU A 44 6.75 -13.48 11.04
N LEU A 45 5.94 -12.45 11.21
CA LEU A 45 5.88 -11.64 12.43
C LEU A 45 5.25 -12.35 13.64
N ILE A 46 4.68 -13.54 13.44
CA ILE A 46 4.07 -14.32 14.51
C ILE A 46 5.14 -15.27 15.05
N PRO A 47 5.66 -15.02 16.27
CA PRO A 47 6.51 -16.01 16.92
C PRO A 47 5.66 -17.27 17.11
N SER A 48 6.04 -18.34 16.46
CA SER A 48 5.48 -19.66 16.73
C SER A 48 5.68 -19.94 18.23
N SER A 49 4.64 -20.45 18.89
CA SER A 49 4.80 -21.05 20.20
C SER A 49 6.01 -22.00 20.14
N PRO A 50 6.84 -22.12 21.21
CA PRO A 50 7.96 -23.06 21.21
C PRO A 50 7.56 -24.50 20.84
N ASP A 51 6.29 -24.84 21.03
CA ASP A 51 5.72 -26.16 20.74
C ASP A 51 4.95 -26.21 19.40
N ALA A 52 4.85 -25.09 18.66
CA ALA A 52 4.21 -25.09 17.33
C ALA A 52 5.23 -25.57 16.28
N PRO A 53 4.78 -26.36 15.29
CA PRO A 53 5.64 -26.61 14.13
C PRO A 53 6.08 -25.27 13.54
N GLN A 54 7.38 -25.10 13.35
CA GLN A 54 7.91 -23.88 12.71
C GLN A 54 7.20 -23.73 11.36
N PRO A 55 6.57 -22.59 11.06
CA PRO A 55 6.02 -22.36 9.75
C PRO A 55 7.18 -22.47 8.75
N GLU A 56 7.02 -23.34 7.78
CA GLU A 56 7.92 -23.35 6.63
C GLU A 56 7.90 -21.93 6.06
N PHE A 57 9.06 -21.31 5.88
CA PHE A 57 9.16 -20.03 5.20
C PHE A 57 8.42 -20.16 3.88
N LEU A 58 7.47 -19.28 3.63
CA LEU A 58 6.85 -19.19 2.33
C LEU A 58 7.96 -18.76 1.37
N GLU A 59 8.56 -19.71 0.64
CA GLU A 59 9.52 -19.41 -0.42
C GLU A 59 8.87 -18.56 -1.52
N GLU A 60 7.55 -18.59 -1.58
CA GLU A 60 6.74 -17.90 -2.58
C GLU A 60 6.43 -16.47 -2.14
N LYS A 61 6.89 -15.49 -2.90
CA LYS A 61 6.59 -14.08 -2.69
C LYS A 61 5.18 -13.76 -3.15
N ILE A 62 4.41 -13.08 -2.30
CA ILE A 62 2.98 -12.83 -2.51
C ILE A 62 2.70 -11.32 -2.59
N MET A 63 2.00 -10.92 -3.66
CA MET A 63 1.42 -9.58 -3.79
C MET A 63 -0.10 -9.66 -3.76
N ALA A 64 -0.75 -8.79 -2.98
CA ALA A 64 -2.20 -8.66 -2.90
C ALA A 64 -2.68 -7.44 -3.67
N ALA A 65 -3.64 -7.61 -4.60
CA ALA A 65 -4.25 -6.52 -5.38
C ALA A 65 -5.77 -6.71 -5.53
N PRO A 66 -6.57 -6.48 -4.47
CA PRO A 66 -7.97 -6.90 -4.40
C PRO A 66 -8.92 -6.08 -5.26
N GLU A 67 -8.67 -4.78 -5.48
CA GLU A 67 -9.63 -3.85 -6.12
C GLU A 67 -9.29 -3.46 -7.56
N LEU A 68 -8.32 -4.11 -8.17
CA LEU A 68 -8.04 -3.88 -9.59
C LEU A 68 -9.18 -4.42 -10.46
N SER A 69 -9.49 -3.70 -11.55
CA SER A 69 -10.35 -4.23 -12.61
C SER A 69 -9.74 -5.52 -13.19
N ASP A 70 -10.55 -6.33 -13.86
CA ASP A 70 -10.06 -7.60 -14.39
C ASP A 70 -8.94 -7.41 -15.42
N ASP A 71 -9.01 -6.35 -16.24
CA ASP A 71 -7.95 -6.01 -17.21
C ASP A 71 -6.66 -5.56 -16.48
N GLN A 72 -6.77 -4.71 -15.47
CA GLN A 72 -5.64 -4.25 -14.67
C GLN A 72 -5.00 -5.42 -13.89
N TYR A 73 -5.84 -6.28 -13.32
CA TYR A 73 -5.37 -7.47 -12.62
C TYR A 73 -4.62 -8.43 -13.56
N ALA A 74 -5.14 -8.66 -14.76
CA ALA A 74 -4.48 -9.49 -15.77
C ALA A 74 -3.14 -8.91 -16.22
N ALA A 75 -3.06 -7.58 -16.37
CA ALA A 75 -1.81 -6.89 -16.71
C ALA A 75 -0.76 -7.04 -15.59
N LEU A 76 -1.15 -6.80 -14.33
CA LEU A 76 -0.27 -6.97 -13.18
C LEU A 76 0.14 -8.45 -13.00
N ALA A 77 -0.80 -9.39 -13.20
CA ALA A 77 -0.53 -10.83 -13.09
C ALA A 77 0.57 -11.27 -14.07
N LYS A 78 0.56 -10.76 -15.30
CA LYS A 78 1.60 -11.04 -16.30
C LYS A 78 2.99 -10.55 -15.84
N GLU A 79 3.06 -9.35 -15.26
CA GLU A 79 4.32 -8.82 -14.71
C GLU A 79 4.81 -9.64 -13.51
N CYS A 80 3.89 -10.05 -12.64
CA CYS A 80 4.20 -10.88 -11.47
C CYS A 80 4.70 -12.27 -11.90
N GLU A 81 4.00 -12.94 -12.81
CA GLU A 81 4.37 -14.26 -13.33
C GLU A 81 5.77 -14.24 -13.95
N ALA A 82 6.08 -13.23 -14.76
CA ALA A 82 7.40 -13.07 -15.36
C ALA A 82 8.54 -12.96 -14.34
N LYS A 83 8.24 -12.63 -13.09
CA LYS A 83 9.21 -12.43 -12.00
C LYS A 83 9.07 -13.46 -10.86
N GLY A 84 8.21 -14.46 -11.02
CA GLY A 84 7.99 -15.50 -10.01
C GLY A 84 7.29 -15.00 -8.75
N VAL A 85 6.47 -13.96 -8.86
CA VAL A 85 5.64 -13.39 -7.78
C VAL A 85 4.21 -13.90 -7.92
N LYS A 86 3.65 -14.42 -6.84
CA LYS A 86 2.25 -14.83 -6.80
C LYS A 86 1.35 -13.62 -6.56
N LEU A 87 0.40 -13.39 -7.46
CA LEU A 87 -0.62 -12.36 -7.30
C LEU A 87 -1.91 -12.96 -6.74
N ILE A 88 -2.48 -12.33 -5.72
CA ILE A 88 -3.76 -12.73 -5.12
C ILE A 88 -4.77 -11.57 -5.12
N LYS A 89 -6.05 -11.90 -5.27
CA LYS A 89 -7.17 -10.93 -5.23
C LYS A 89 -7.99 -11.06 -3.94
N SER A 90 -7.88 -12.20 -3.23
CA SER A 90 -8.64 -12.51 -2.02
C SER A 90 -7.94 -13.58 -1.18
N GLY A 91 -8.47 -13.85 0.02
CA GLY A 91 -7.94 -14.86 0.93
C GLY A 91 -6.84 -14.35 1.86
N MET A 92 -6.71 -13.03 2.00
CA MET A 92 -5.63 -12.42 2.80
C MET A 92 -5.79 -12.69 4.29
N ARG A 93 -7.01 -13.00 4.77
CA ARG A 93 -7.23 -13.37 6.16
C ARG A 93 -6.45 -14.63 6.55
N ASP A 94 -6.29 -15.57 5.62
CA ASP A 94 -5.54 -16.82 5.86
C ASP A 94 -4.02 -16.62 5.71
N LEU A 95 -3.61 -15.45 5.23
CA LEU A 95 -2.22 -15.07 4.96
C LEU A 95 -1.78 -13.86 5.79
N MET A 96 -2.24 -13.72 7.03
CA MET A 96 -1.96 -12.55 7.89
C MET A 96 -0.48 -12.33 8.22
N ALA A 97 0.37 -13.31 7.92
CA ALA A 97 1.82 -13.16 7.93
C ALA A 97 2.36 -13.75 6.64
N GLY A 98 3.00 -12.95 5.79
CA GLY A 98 3.60 -13.45 4.56
C GLY A 98 3.07 -12.85 3.26
N ILE A 99 2.41 -11.69 3.32
CA ILE A 99 2.09 -10.88 2.14
C ILE A 99 3.21 -9.84 1.96
N ASP A 100 3.99 -9.98 0.91
CA ASP A 100 5.15 -9.12 0.64
C ASP A 100 4.76 -7.69 0.28
N ALA A 101 3.69 -7.51 -0.49
CA ALA A 101 3.16 -6.19 -0.81
C ALA A 101 1.65 -6.18 -1.05
N GLY A 102 0.99 -5.10 -0.62
CA GLY A 102 -0.35 -4.73 -1.03
C GLY A 102 -0.28 -3.66 -2.12
N PHE A 103 -0.94 -3.88 -3.24
CA PHE A 103 -1.04 -2.92 -4.35
C PHE A 103 -2.44 -2.32 -4.40
N THR A 104 -2.53 -0.97 -4.37
CA THR A 104 -3.81 -0.24 -4.36
C THR A 104 -3.78 0.99 -5.26
N ILE A 105 -4.96 1.55 -5.57
CA ILE A 105 -5.12 2.84 -6.22
C ILE A 105 -5.86 3.76 -5.26
N CYS A 106 -5.23 4.89 -4.89
CA CYS A 106 -5.75 5.80 -3.89
C CYS A 106 -6.86 6.70 -4.41
N ASP A 107 -7.75 7.10 -3.51
CA ASP A 107 -8.85 8.01 -3.80
C ASP A 107 -8.42 9.48 -3.76
N ALA A 108 -7.46 9.85 -2.91
CA ALA A 108 -6.91 11.20 -2.80
C ALA A 108 -5.52 11.21 -2.14
N GLY A 109 -4.86 12.37 -2.23
CA GLY A 109 -3.65 12.72 -1.46
C GLY A 109 -3.77 14.12 -0.86
N PHE A 110 -3.22 14.34 0.35
CA PHE A 110 -3.19 15.62 1.04
C PHE A 110 -1.77 16.13 1.19
N VAL A 111 -1.50 17.31 0.62
CA VAL A 111 -0.18 17.96 0.71
C VAL A 111 0.17 18.31 2.16
N GLU A 112 -0.79 18.84 2.93
CA GLU A 112 -0.57 19.31 4.31
C GLU A 112 0.17 18.29 5.16
N THR A 113 -0.17 17.01 5.04
CA THR A 113 0.35 15.92 5.87
C THR A 113 1.17 14.88 5.10
N GLY A 114 1.25 14.98 3.76
CA GLY A 114 1.86 13.94 2.92
C GLY A 114 1.12 12.61 2.98
N SER A 115 -0.21 12.66 3.17
CA SER A 115 -1.05 11.49 3.39
C SER A 115 -1.79 11.07 2.13
N ILE A 116 -2.04 9.77 1.98
CA ILE A 116 -2.96 9.21 0.99
C ILE A 116 -4.28 8.84 1.63
N VAL A 117 -5.36 8.89 0.87
CA VAL A 117 -6.71 8.47 1.28
C VAL A 117 -7.09 7.21 0.52
N GLN A 118 -7.56 6.22 1.26
CA GLN A 118 -8.00 4.95 0.71
C GLN A 118 -9.35 4.57 1.27
N GLN A 119 -10.37 4.49 0.43
CA GLN A 119 -11.66 3.91 0.79
C GLN A 119 -11.64 2.41 0.55
N SER A 120 -12.15 1.66 1.50
CA SER A 120 -12.28 0.20 1.43
C SER A 120 -13.74 -0.21 1.53
N ASN A 121 -14.28 -0.78 0.46
CA ASN A 121 -15.63 -1.34 0.42
C ASN A 121 -15.67 -2.79 0.93
N GLY A 122 -14.52 -3.41 1.15
CA GLY A 122 -14.37 -4.79 1.59
C GLY A 122 -13.22 -5.02 2.55
N GLU A 123 -13.17 -6.20 3.14
CA GLU A 123 -12.12 -6.59 4.06
C GLU A 123 -10.78 -6.78 3.35
N GLU A 124 -10.79 -7.35 2.16
CA GLU A 124 -9.57 -7.71 1.42
C GLU A 124 -8.68 -6.48 1.16
N LEU A 125 -9.27 -5.33 0.77
CA LEU A 125 -8.50 -4.11 0.59
C LEU A 125 -7.91 -3.59 1.90
N ARG A 126 -8.67 -3.63 3.00
CA ARG A 126 -8.13 -3.25 4.32
C ARG A 126 -6.96 -4.13 4.71
N LEU A 127 -7.08 -5.44 4.51
CA LEU A 127 -5.99 -6.38 4.80
C LEU A 127 -4.77 -6.11 3.90
N ALA A 128 -4.97 -5.87 2.60
CA ALA A 128 -3.87 -5.53 1.70
C ALA A 128 -3.10 -4.28 2.15
N THR A 129 -3.77 -3.28 2.74
CA THR A 129 -3.12 -2.06 3.24
C THR A 129 -2.54 -2.19 4.64
N MET A 130 -2.93 -3.21 5.43
CA MET A 130 -2.58 -3.31 6.85
C MET A 130 -1.65 -4.46 7.18
N VAL A 131 -1.77 -5.61 6.49
CA VAL A 131 -1.02 -6.83 6.84
C VAL A 131 0.13 -7.14 5.88
N SER A 132 0.22 -6.41 4.77
CA SER A 132 1.36 -6.51 3.86
C SER A 132 2.60 -5.85 4.46
N GLU A 133 3.77 -6.40 4.18
CA GLU A 133 5.05 -5.82 4.62
C GLU A 133 5.32 -4.47 3.96
N ALA A 134 4.95 -4.33 2.67
CA ALA A 134 4.98 -3.06 1.97
C ALA A 134 3.60 -2.70 1.41
N HIS A 135 3.24 -1.42 1.44
CA HIS A 135 2.08 -0.88 0.75
C HIS A 135 2.54 -0.08 -0.47
N ILE A 136 2.16 -0.51 -1.66
CA ILE A 136 2.43 0.17 -2.93
C ILE A 136 1.12 0.81 -3.41
N ALA A 137 1.06 2.13 -3.32
CA ALA A 137 -0.14 2.93 -3.54
C ALA A 137 0.03 3.80 -4.78
N VAL A 138 -0.81 3.65 -5.79
CA VAL A 138 -0.85 4.55 -6.95
C VAL A 138 -1.74 5.73 -6.63
N LEU A 139 -1.21 6.93 -6.75
CA LEU A 139 -1.94 8.18 -6.55
C LEU A 139 -1.97 9.00 -7.86
N PRO A 140 -3.13 9.13 -8.51
CA PRO A 140 -3.28 10.05 -9.64
C PRO A 140 -2.98 11.50 -9.22
N VAL A 141 -2.17 12.22 -9.98
CA VAL A 141 -1.74 13.60 -9.64
C VAL A 141 -2.94 14.55 -9.58
N SER A 142 -3.97 14.31 -10.41
CA SER A 142 -5.22 15.07 -10.39
C SER A 142 -6.02 14.95 -9.09
N LYS A 143 -5.73 13.92 -8.27
CA LYS A 143 -6.37 13.68 -6.97
C LYS A 143 -5.58 14.21 -5.77
N ILE A 144 -4.57 15.04 -6.00
CA ILE A 144 -3.80 15.70 -4.94
C ILE A 144 -4.49 17.01 -4.57
N PHE A 145 -4.84 17.14 -3.30
CA PHE A 145 -5.46 18.33 -2.69
C PHE A 145 -4.49 18.99 -1.72
N GLU A 146 -4.65 20.28 -1.51
CA GLU A 146 -3.84 21.03 -0.54
C GLU A 146 -4.01 20.45 0.88
N ASP A 147 -5.27 20.23 1.28
CA ASP A 147 -5.65 19.69 2.58
C ASP A 147 -7.01 18.96 2.51
N SER A 148 -7.50 18.51 3.66
CA SER A 148 -8.79 17.83 3.79
C SER A 148 -9.98 18.76 3.52
N ILE A 149 -9.84 20.06 3.73
CA ILE A 149 -10.91 21.05 3.49
C ILE A 149 -11.08 21.24 1.98
N ALA A 150 -9.97 21.35 1.24
CA ALA A 150 -10.01 21.41 -0.22
C ALA A 150 -10.63 20.14 -0.85
N ALA A 151 -10.54 19.00 -0.16
CA ALA A 151 -11.12 17.73 -0.58
C ALA A 151 -12.53 17.46 0.02
N GLU A 152 -13.17 18.42 0.71
CA GLU A 152 -14.41 18.21 1.45
C GLU A 152 -15.49 17.46 0.64
N LYS A 153 -15.73 17.89 -0.59
CA LYS A 153 -16.75 17.28 -1.44
C LYS A 153 -16.46 15.79 -1.69
N LEU A 154 -15.21 15.45 -2.04
CA LEU A 154 -14.79 14.07 -2.24
C LEU A 154 -14.90 13.25 -0.96
N LEU A 155 -14.45 13.81 0.17
CA LEU A 155 -14.54 13.13 1.46
C LEU A 155 -15.99 12.86 1.88
N LEU A 156 -16.91 13.81 1.67
CA LEU A 156 -18.32 13.60 1.92
C LEU A 156 -18.91 12.46 1.05
N GLU A 157 -18.51 12.39 -0.23
CA GLU A 157 -18.90 11.29 -1.12
C GLU A 157 -18.37 9.94 -0.62
N LEU A 158 -17.07 9.85 -0.30
CA LEU A 158 -16.44 8.64 0.22
C LEU A 158 -17.02 8.18 1.57
N MET A 159 -17.39 9.11 2.43
CA MET A 159 -17.92 8.82 3.77
C MET A 159 -19.44 8.65 3.83
N SER A 160 -20.17 8.87 2.73
CA SER A 160 -21.63 8.80 2.71
C SER A 160 -22.17 7.35 2.67
N GLY A 161 -21.32 6.37 2.35
CA GLY A 161 -21.67 4.95 2.23
C GLY A 161 -21.23 4.11 3.43
N VAL A 162 -21.58 2.82 3.38
CA VAL A 162 -21.08 1.83 4.33
C VAL A 162 -19.71 1.36 3.87
N ALA A 163 -18.69 2.17 4.15
CA ALA A 163 -17.30 1.88 3.77
C ALA A 163 -16.34 2.34 4.87
N TYR A 164 -15.14 1.81 4.87
CA TYR A 164 -14.06 2.25 5.74
C TYR A 164 -13.13 3.15 4.93
N THR A 165 -12.92 4.38 5.38
CA THR A 165 -11.99 5.33 4.75
C THR A 165 -10.82 5.57 5.68
N ALA A 166 -9.61 5.26 5.20
CA ALA A 166 -8.36 5.46 5.91
C ALA A 166 -7.60 6.66 5.35
N VAL A 167 -7.02 7.47 6.23
CA VAL A 167 -5.99 8.46 5.90
C VAL A 167 -4.67 7.89 6.37
N ILE A 168 -3.76 7.60 5.44
CA ILE A 168 -2.50 6.89 5.68
C ILE A 168 -1.34 7.88 5.54
N THR A 169 -0.57 8.04 6.61
CA THR A 169 0.57 8.97 6.68
C THR A 169 1.86 8.21 6.94
N GLY A 170 2.61 7.94 5.90
CA GLY A 170 3.85 7.16 6.00
C GLY A 170 3.64 5.69 6.36
N PRO A 171 4.71 4.91 6.53
CA PRO A 171 4.67 3.53 6.99
C PRO A 171 4.26 3.43 8.47
N SER A 172 3.93 2.21 8.92
CA SER A 172 3.56 1.96 10.32
C SER A 172 4.71 2.28 11.27
N ARG A 173 4.45 3.13 12.25
CA ARG A 173 5.41 3.54 13.29
C ARG A 173 4.73 3.64 14.63
N THR A 174 5.36 3.11 15.66
CA THR A 174 4.94 3.28 17.05
C THR A 174 6.14 3.54 17.95
N ALA A 175 5.92 4.23 19.06
CA ALA A 175 6.92 4.48 20.09
C ALA A 175 6.30 4.31 21.50
N ASP A 176 5.25 3.50 21.60
CA ASP A 176 4.45 3.35 22.82
C ASP A 176 5.20 2.57 23.91
N ILE A 177 6.18 1.75 23.53
CA ILE A 177 6.98 0.97 24.45
C ILE A 177 8.34 1.63 24.65
N GLU A 178 8.64 2.06 25.86
CA GLU A 178 9.93 2.64 26.31
C GLU A 178 10.41 3.83 25.46
N ARG A 179 9.49 4.47 24.69
CA ARG A 179 9.81 5.52 23.72
C ARG A 179 10.81 5.08 22.63
N THR A 180 10.88 3.79 22.38
CA THR A 180 11.71 3.23 21.30
C THR A 180 10.86 3.17 20.02
N LEU A 181 11.37 3.75 18.93
CA LEU A 181 10.70 3.70 17.64
C LEU A 181 10.70 2.28 17.09
N ALA A 182 9.50 1.70 16.97
CA ALA A 182 9.27 0.44 16.28
C ALA A 182 8.57 0.70 14.95
N ILE A 183 9.04 0.07 13.87
CA ILE A 183 8.47 0.18 12.53
C ILE A 183 7.75 -1.14 12.22
N GLY A 184 6.55 -1.04 11.59
CA GLY A 184 5.82 -2.21 11.14
C GLY A 184 5.08 -3.00 12.23
N ALA A 185 4.93 -2.45 13.45
CA ALA A 185 4.25 -3.15 14.53
C ALA A 185 2.75 -3.38 14.29
N HIS A 186 2.10 -2.47 13.56
CA HIS A 186 0.65 -2.46 13.33
C HIS A 186 0.28 -2.21 11.86
N GLY A 187 1.19 -2.41 10.93
CA GLY A 187 0.98 -2.15 9.49
C GLY A 187 2.28 -2.25 8.70
N PRO A 188 2.29 -1.81 7.43
CA PRO A 188 3.42 -1.95 6.54
C PRO A 188 4.70 -1.30 7.06
N LEU A 189 5.83 -1.97 6.84
CA LEU A 189 7.18 -1.45 7.09
C LEU A 189 7.54 -0.32 6.13
N GLU A 190 7.01 -0.38 4.91
CA GLU A 190 7.28 0.57 3.85
C GLU A 190 5.97 1.04 3.19
N LEU A 191 5.93 2.34 2.84
CA LEU A 191 4.89 2.92 2.01
C LEU A 191 5.54 3.48 0.75
N HIS A 192 5.16 2.94 -0.40
CA HIS A 192 5.55 3.43 -1.71
C HIS A 192 4.38 4.15 -2.35
N ILE A 193 4.54 5.42 -2.70
CA ILE A 193 3.53 6.21 -3.39
C ILE A 193 4.00 6.43 -4.82
N LEU A 194 3.25 5.91 -5.77
CA LEU A 194 3.50 6.05 -7.19
C LEU A 194 2.61 7.18 -7.73
N LEU A 195 3.19 8.32 -8.04
CA LEU A 195 2.48 9.48 -8.57
C LEU A 195 2.23 9.28 -10.06
N LEU A 196 0.97 8.99 -10.42
CA LEU A 196 0.56 8.76 -11.79
C LEU A 196 0.19 10.08 -12.47
N GLU A 197 0.89 10.40 -13.56
CA GLU A 197 0.53 11.51 -14.44
C GLU A 197 -0.75 11.16 -15.24
N ASP A 198 -1.83 11.93 -15.04
CA ASP A 198 -3.17 11.72 -15.60
C ASP A 198 -3.82 13.04 -16.13
#